data_40615ba842888e98841a1957c0ab83f5
#
_entry.id   40615ba842888e98841a1957c0ab83f5
#
_cell.length_a   1.000
_cell.length_b   1.000
_cell.length_c   1.000
_cell.angle_alpha   90.00
_cell.angle_beta   90.00
_cell.angle_gamma   90.00
#
_symmetry.space_group_name_H-M   'P 1'
#
loop_
_entity.id
_entity.type
_entity.pdbx_description
1 polymer ?
#
loop_
_entity_poly.entity_id
_entity_poly.type
_entity_poly.pdbx_seq_one_letter_code
_entity_poly.pdbx_strand_id
1 'polypeptide(L)'
;MSAVRPAAYASSRNFIDGAVTGLSPYITHSLLSLSDVLTAVNDTHALNVQHKFVFELGWRDYFRHVWKHRGDGILASLHDGLLPDAGYASVLPQDIRNACTGVPAIDTAVRSLYATGMLHNHARMWLASYVVHV
;
A
#
# COMPACT_ATOMS: atom_id res chain seq x y z
N MET A 1 19.59 0.98 -1.62
CA MET A 1 19.08 -0.21 -0.86
C MET A 1 19.74 -0.39 0.50
N SER A 2 20.86 0.20 0.78
CA SER A 2 21.57 0.14 2.09
C SER A 2 20.75 0.66 3.31
N ALA A 3 19.70 1.44 3.07
CA ALA A 3 18.81 1.93 4.13
C ALA A 3 17.67 0.95 4.51
N VAL A 4 17.49 -0.15 3.79
CA VAL A 4 16.46 -1.15 4.10
C VAL A 4 16.86 -1.94 5.35
N ARG A 5 15.99 -1.96 6.34
CA ARG A 5 16.17 -2.67 7.63
C ARG A 5 15.05 -3.70 7.81
N PRO A 6 15.24 -4.95 7.34
CA PRO A 6 14.16 -5.94 7.31
C PRO A 6 13.55 -6.26 8.68
N ALA A 7 14.36 -6.34 9.74
CA ALA A 7 13.87 -6.61 11.10
C ALA A 7 12.98 -5.46 11.62
N ALA A 8 13.42 -4.22 11.46
CA ALA A 8 12.63 -3.05 11.83
C ALA A 8 11.34 -2.95 11.00
N TYR A 9 11.44 -3.25 9.69
CA TYR A 9 10.28 -3.36 8.81
C TYR A 9 9.28 -4.40 9.32
N ALA A 10 9.74 -5.61 9.66
CA ALA A 10 8.88 -6.68 10.14
C ALA A 10 8.12 -6.32 11.42
N SER A 11 8.74 -5.58 12.32
CA SER A 11 8.16 -5.21 13.63
C SER A 11 7.28 -3.96 13.60
N SER A 12 7.57 -2.98 12.74
CA SER A 12 6.93 -1.65 12.82
C SER A 12 6.20 -1.18 11.56
N ARG A 13 6.22 -1.93 10.46
CA ARG A 13 5.59 -1.51 9.18
C ARG A 13 4.10 -1.16 9.27
N ASN A 14 3.40 -1.64 10.31
CA ASN A 14 1.97 -1.39 10.51
C ASN A 14 1.67 -0.06 11.21
N PHE A 15 2.68 0.64 11.71
CA PHE A 15 2.52 1.94 12.36
C PHE A 15 2.67 3.08 11.34
N ILE A 16 2.07 4.23 11.63
CA ILE A 16 2.09 5.41 10.75
C ILE A 16 3.53 5.85 10.45
N ASP A 17 4.38 5.85 11.47
CA ASP A 17 5.80 6.21 11.45
C ASP A 17 6.73 4.99 11.42
N GLY A 18 6.19 3.82 11.05
CA GLY A 18 6.92 2.57 11.00
C GLY A 18 8.03 2.56 9.95
N ALA A 19 8.99 1.65 10.16
CA ALA A 19 10.12 1.47 9.25
C ALA A 19 9.67 0.87 7.92
N VAL A 20 9.28 1.72 6.97
CA VAL A 20 8.98 1.33 5.58
C VAL A 20 10.22 1.49 4.70
N THR A 21 10.30 0.73 3.62
CA THR A 21 11.51 0.70 2.77
C THR A 21 11.67 1.93 1.88
N GLY A 22 10.58 2.65 1.58
CA GLY A 22 10.56 3.73 0.59
C GLY A 22 10.78 3.28 -0.87
N LEU A 23 10.90 1.97 -1.13
CA LEU A 23 11.20 1.44 -2.47
C LEU A 23 9.99 1.35 -3.40
N SER A 24 8.77 1.49 -2.87
CA SER A 24 7.54 1.29 -3.64
C SER A 24 7.45 2.15 -4.91
N PRO A 25 7.79 3.45 -4.93
CA PRO A 25 7.77 4.24 -6.16
C PRO A 25 8.72 3.68 -7.22
N TYR A 26 9.93 3.33 -6.85
CA TYR A 26 10.94 2.80 -7.78
C TYR A 26 10.51 1.46 -8.41
N ILE A 27 9.89 0.59 -7.60
CA ILE A 27 9.38 -0.70 -8.09
C ILE A 27 8.15 -0.47 -8.98
N THR A 28 7.26 0.45 -8.61
CA THR A 28 6.05 0.76 -9.38
C THR A 28 6.39 1.32 -10.76
N HIS A 29 7.41 2.16 -10.87
CA HIS A 29 7.89 2.73 -12.12
C HIS A 29 8.93 1.86 -12.83
N SER A 30 9.12 0.61 -12.42
CA SER A 30 10.04 -0.36 -13.03
C SER A 30 11.52 0.09 -13.04
N LEU A 31 11.91 0.99 -12.16
CA LEU A 31 13.31 1.39 -11.94
C LEU A 31 14.08 0.34 -11.12
N LEU A 32 13.38 -0.46 -10.34
CA LEU A 32 13.90 -1.60 -9.58
C LEU A 32 13.00 -2.80 -9.80
N SER A 33 13.57 -3.96 -10.11
CA SER A 33 12.80 -5.20 -10.12
C SER A 33 12.66 -5.78 -8.70
N LEU A 34 11.67 -6.66 -8.50
CA LEU A 34 11.50 -7.35 -7.21
C LEU A 34 12.69 -8.27 -6.90
N SER A 35 13.26 -8.91 -7.94
CA SER A 35 14.44 -9.75 -7.82
C SER A 35 15.67 -8.95 -7.40
N ASP A 36 15.92 -7.78 -7.99
CA ASP A 36 17.06 -6.94 -7.62
C ASP A 36 16.96 -6.48 -6.16
N VAL A 37 15.75 -6.09 -5.74
CA VAL A 37 15.49 -5.69 -4.35
C VAL A 37 15.73 -6.87 -3.39
N LEU A 38 15.18 -8.04 -3.70
CA LEU A 38 15.34 -9.22 -2.86
C LEU A 38 16.79 -9.63 -2.75
N THR A 39 17.51 -9.72 -3.87
CA THR A 39 18.93 -10.09 -3.90
C THR A 39 19.76 -9.11 -3.07
N ALA A 40 19.67 -7.82 -3.34
CA ALA A 40 20.48 -6.82 -2.66
C ALA A 40 20.20 -6.73 -1.15
N VAL A 41 18.97 -6.99 -0.70
CA VAL A 41 18.67 -7.02 0.73
C VAL A 41 19.13 -8.34 1.35
N ASN A 42 18.97 -9.47 0.66
CA ASN A 42 19.40 -10.78 1.13
C ASN A 42 20.93 -10.88 1.27
N ASP A 43 21.69 -10.28 0.38
CA ASP A 43 23.15 -10.22 0.44
C ASP A 43 23.66 -9.55 1.72
N THR A 44 22.85 -8.64 2.29
CA THR A 44 23.20 -7.89 3.50
C THR A 44 22.61 -8.50 4.77
N HIS A 45 21.44 -9.12 4.68
CA HIS A 45 20.63 -9.49 5.84
C HIS A 45 20.26 -10.99 5.94
N ALA A 46 20.67 -11.83 5.00
CA ALA A 46 20.43 -13.30 5.00
C ALA A 46 18.99 -13.67 5.35
N LEU A 47 18.03 -13.23 4.54
CA LEU A 47 16.60 -13.43 4.77
C LEU A 47 16.18 -14.88 4.50
N ASN A 48 15.32 -15.44 5.35
CA ASN A 48 14.62 -16.68 5.02
C ASN A 48 13.32 -16.39 4.25
N VAL A 49 12.78 -17.40 3.59
CA VAL A 49 11.56 -17.29 2.76
C VAL A 49 10.33 -16.87 3.56
N GLN A 50 10.28 -17.14 4.86
CA GLN A 50 9.15 -16.77 5.74
C GLN A 50 9.29 -15.36 6.33
N HIS A 51 10.37 -14.66 6.04
CA HIS A 51 10.55 -13.29 6.54
C HIS A 51 9.48 -12.36 5.97
N LYS A 52 8.91 -11.50 6.82
CA LYS A 52 7.81 -10.59 6.42
C LYS A 52 8.15 -9.70 5.21
N PHE A 53 9.40 -9.26 5.10
CA PHE A 53 9.86 -8.50 3.93
C PHE A 53 9.73 -9.31 2.63
N VAL A 54 10.08 -10.60 2.65
CA VAL A 54 9.95 -11.50 1.49
C VAL A 54 8.48 -11.73 1.14
N PHE A 55 7.63 -11.95 2.15
CA PHE A 55 6.19 -12.09 1.94
C PHE A 55 5.56 -10.85 1.27
N GLU A 56 5.95 -9.65 1.67
CA GLU A 56 5.39 -8.42 1.07
C GLU A 56 5.85 -8.22 -0.38
N LEU A 57 7.07 -8.65 -0.73
CA LEU A 57 7.49 -8.71 -2.14
C LEU A 57 6.68 -9.76 -2.92
N GLY A 58 6.44 -10.92 -2.31
CA GLY A 58 5.60 -11.98 -2.89
C GLY A 58 4.15 -11.53 -3.14
N TRP A 59 3.55 -10.80 -2.20
CA TRP A 59 2.21 -10.21 -2.40
C TRP A 59 2.19 -9.23 -3.57
N ARG A 60 3.22 -8.41 -3.74
CA ARG A 60 3.31 -7.49 -4.88
C ARG A 60 3.40 -8.24 -6.22
N ASP A 61 4.16 -9.32 -6.27
CA ASP A 61 4.26 -10.18 -7.47
C ASP A 61 2.93 -10.86 -7.76
N TYR A 62 2.29 -11.42 -6.74
CA TYR A 62 0.97 -12.04 -6.84
C TYR A 62 -0.07 -11.06 -7.41
N PHE A 63 -0.16 -9.83 -6.91
CA PHE A 63 -1.13 -8.86 -7.43
C PHE A 63 -0.80 -8.39 -8.85
N ARG A 64 0.47 -8.37 -9.26
CA ARG A 64 0.85 -8.17 -10.67
C ARG A 64 0.38 -9.33 -11.54
N HIS A 65 0.49 -10.56 -11.05
CA HIS A 65 -0.03 -11.75 -11.72
C HIS A 65 -1.56 -11.67 -11.87
N VAL A 66 -2.28 -11.30 -10.80
CA VAL A 66 -3.74 -11.09 -10.85
C VAL A 66 -4.11 -10.05 -11.90
N TRP A 67 -3.42 -8.92 -11.92
CA TRP A 67 -3.67 -7.88 -12.92
C TRP A 67 -3.44 -8.41 -14.35
N LYS A 68 -2.33 -9.09 -14.59
CA LYS A 68 -2.02 -9.68 -15.89
C LYS A 68 -3.14 -10.60 -16.42
N HIS A 69 -3.80 -11.34 -15.53
CA HIS A 69 -4.85 -12.29 -15.90
C HIS A 69 -6.24 -11.65 -15.98
N ARG A 70 -6.51 -10.64 -15.18
CA ARG A 70 -7.82 -9.98 -15.17
C ARG A 70 -7.92 -8.76 -16.09
N GLY A 71 -6.79 -8.20 -16.52
CA GLY A 71 -6.77 -6.98 -17.33
C GLY A 71 -7.59 -5.87 -16.65
N ASP A 72 -8.45 -5.21 -17.41
CA ASP A 72 -9.31 -4.13 -16.91
C ASP A 72 -10.36 -4.59 -15.89
N GLY A 73 -10.58 -5.90 -15.74
CA GLY A 73 -11.45 -6.45 -14.71
C GLY A 73 -11.00 -6.15 -13.27
N ILE A 74 -9.76 -5.67 -13.05
CA ILE A 74 -9.32 -5.18 -11.74
C ILE A 74 -9.97 -3.85 -11.34
N LEU A 75 -10.56 -3.11 -12.29
CA LEU A 75 -11.24 -1.84 -12.06
C LEU A 75 -12.70 -2.02 -11.64
N ALA A 76 -13.20 -3.25 -11.70
CA ALA A 76 -14.52 -3.62 -11.21
C ALA A 76 -14.43 -4.31 -9.84
N SER A 77 -15.46 -4.14 -9.03
CA SER A 77 -15.57 -4.85 -7.75
C SER A 77 -15.56 -6.36 -7.95
N LEU A 78 -14.86 -7.09 -7.07
CA LEU A 78 -14.83 -8.57 -7.08
C LEU A 78 -16.10 -9.18 -6.49
N HIS A 79 -16.75 -8.42 -5.61
CA HIS A 79 -17.97 -8.82 -4.92
C HIS A 79 -18.94 -7.63 -4.93
N ASP A 80 -20.22 -7.94 -4.88
CA ASP A 80 -21.25 -6.90 -4.74
C ASP A 80 -21.06 -6.15 -3.42
N GLY A 81 -21.36 -4.86 -3.44
CA GLY A 81 -21.40 -4.03 -2.24
C GLY A 81 -22.60 -4.38 -1.33
N LEU A 82 -22.64 -3.79 -0.15
CA LEU A 82 -23.78 -3.95 0.78
C LEU A 82 -25.05 -3.29 0.24
N LEU A 83 -24.91 -2.26 -0.59
CA LEU A 83 -25.98 -1.53 -1.26
C LEU A 83 -25.81 -1.65 -2.77
N PRO A 84 -26.90 -1.49 -3.56
CA PRO A 84 -26.79 -1.31 -5.00
C PRO A 84 -25.90 -0.08 -5.33
N ASP A 85 -25.15 -0.14 -6.44
CA ASP A 85 -24.20 0.92 -6.84
C ASP A 85 -24.81 2.33 -6.83
N ALA A 86 -26.09 2.45 -7.20
CA ALA A 86 -26.81 3.72 -7.15
C ALA A 86 -27.03 4.29 -5.73
N GLY A 87 -26.81 3.47 -4.70
CA GLY A 87 -26.91 3.89 -3.29
C GLY A 87 -25.62 4.53 -2.74
N TYR A 88 -24.53 4.48 -3.51
CA TYR A 88 -23.26 5.07 -3.09
C TYR A 88 -23.07 6.49 -3.64
N ALA A 89 -22.36 7.33 -2.88
CA ALA A 89 -21.98 8.66 -3.33
C ALA A 89 -21.00 8.58 -4.52
N SER A 90 -21.22 9.42 -5.53
CA SER A 90 -20.33 9.51 -6.70
C SER A 90 -19.16 10.48 -6.50
N VAL A 91 -19.12 11.18 -5.38
CA VAL A 91 -18.09 12.17 -5.05
C VAL A 91 -17.52 11.91 -3.66
N LEU A 92 -16.21 12.14 -3.53
CA LEU A 92 -15.53 12.02 -2.24
C LEU A 92 -16.01 13.12 -1.29
N PRO A 93 -16.43 12.79 -0.04
CA PRO A 93 -16.83 13.76 0.97
C PRO A 93 -15.79 14.87 1.19
N GLN A 94 -16.29 16.08 1.47
CA GLN A 94 -15.45 17.28 1.56
C GLN A 94 -14.48 17.25 2.74
N ASP A 95 -14.87 16.65 3.86
CA ASP A 95 -14.03 16.47 5.05
C ASP A 95 -12.83 15.56 4.79
N ILE A 96 -13.02 14.48 4.01
CA ILE A 96 -11.92 13.62 3.56
C ILE A 96 -11.00 14.41 2.63
N ARG A 97 -11.56 15.13 1.65
CA ARG A 97 -10.77 15.94 0.70
C ARG A 97 -9.94 17.02 1.40
N ASN A 98 -10.47 17.58 2.48
CA ASN A 98 -9.82 18.64 3.26
C ASN A 98 -8.95 18.10 4.41
N ALA A 99 -8.86 16.77 4.59
CA ALA A 99 -8.16 16.14 5.72
C ALA A 99 -8.63 16.65 7.08
N CYS A 100 -9.93 16.76 7.27
CA CYS A 100 -10.60 17.24 8.49
C CYS A 100 -11.77 16.33 8.92
N THR A 101 -11.58 15.02 8.77
CA THR A 101 -12.57 13.99 9.16
C THR A 101 -12.75 13.86 10.68
N GLY A 102 -11.83 14.41 11.48
CA GLY A 102 -11.76 14.20 12.92
C GLY A 102 -11.11 12.88 13.32
N VAL A 103 -10.67 12.06 12.36
CA VAL A 103 -9.88 10.84 12.60
C VAL A 103 -8.41 11.11 12.27
N PRO A 104 -7.54 11.32 13.28
CA PRO A 104 -6.18 11.81 13.06
C PRO A 104 -5.34 10.96 12.10
N ALA A 105 -5.51 9.63 12.11
CA ALA A 105 -4.78 8.72 11.22
C ALA A 105 -5.18 8.93 9.75
N ILE A 106 -6.48 9.13 9.48
CA ILE A 106 -7.01 9.40 8.14
C ILE A 106 -6.55 10.77 7.65
N ASP A 107 -6.72 11.80 8.49
CA ASP A 107 -6.32 13.17 8.15
C ASP A 107 -4.82 13.27 7.87
N THR A 108 -3.99 12.56 8.64
CA THR A 108 -2.54 12.47 8.41
C THR A 108 -2.24 11.75 7.09
N ALA A 109 -2.95 10.67 6.78
CA ALA A 109 -2.77 9.94 5.53
C ALA A 109 -3.12 10.82 4.31
N VAL A 110 -4.25 11.55 4.36
CA VAL A 110 -4.67 12.45 3.27
C VAL A 110 -3.64 13.57 3.09
N ARG A 111 -3.22 14.23 4.17
CA ARG A 111 -2.17 15.29 4.11
C ARG A 111 -0.85 14.75 3.54
N SER A 112 -0.43 13.57 3.97
CA SER A 112 0.79 12.94 3.45
C SER A 112 0.68 12.63 1.97
N LEU A 113 -0.47 12.12 1.51
CA LEU A 113 -0.71 11.84 0.11
C LEU A 113 -0.62 13.12 -0.75
N TYR A 114 -1.23 14.21 -0.31
CA TYR A 114 -1.17 15.49 -1.03
C TYR A 114 0.24 16.10 -1.05
N ALA A 115 0.98 15.98 0.05
CA ALA A 115 2.32 16.53 0.15
C ALA A 115 3.38 15.76 -0.63
N THR A 116 3.23 14.44 -0.72
CA THR A 116 4.31 13.55 -1.23
C THR A 116 3.91 12.70 -2.43
N GLY A 117 2.62 12.58 -2.73
CA GLY A 117 2.09 11.61 -3.71
C GLY A 117 2.22 10.14 -3.26
N MET A 118 2.66 9.87 -2.02
CA MET A 118 2.97 8.53 -1.54
C MET A 118 2.32 8.24 -0.19
N LEU A 119 1.79 7.01 -0.07
CA LEU A 119 1.41 6.42 1.22
C LEU A 119 2.02 5.02 1.33
N HIS A 120 2.44 4.63 2.53
CA HIS A 120 2.78 3.24 2.77
C HIS A 120 1.53 2.35 2.74
N ASN A 121 1.71 1.05 2.49
CA ASN A 121 0.60 0.15 2.18
C ASN A 121 -0.52 0.16 3.23
N HIS A 122 -0.20 0.14 4.52
CA HIS A 122 -1.22 0.11 5.58
C HIS A 122 -2.04 1.40 5.63
N ALA A 123 -1.41 2.57 5.45
CA ALA A 123 -2.14 3.84 5.38
C ALA A 123 -3.08 3.88 4.17
N ARG A 124 -2.70 3.29 3.03
CA ARG A 124 -3.60 3.11 1.88
C ARG A 124 -4.80 2.25 2.22
N MET A 125 -4.58 1.13 2.91
CA MET A 125 -5.66 0.22 3.32
C MET A 125 -6.64 0.91 4.27
N TRP A 126 -6.13 1.64 5.27
CA TRP A 126 -6.98 2.38 6.20
C TRP A 126 -7.78 3.47 5.51
N LEU A 127 -7.12 4.27 4.66
CA LEU A 127 -7.80 5.33 3.92
C LEU A 127 -8.84 4.76 2.96
N ALA A 128 -8.51 3.69 2.22
CA ALA A 128 -9.46 3.04 1.31
C ALA A 128 -10.67 2.47 2.08
N SER A 129 -10.42 1.78 3.20
CA SER A 129 -11.49 1.26 4.05
C SER A 129 -12.39 2.38 4.60
N TYR A 130 -11.80 3.48 5.05
CA TYR A 130 -12.56 4.64 5.53
C TYR A 130 -13.44 5.23 4.42
N VAL A 131 -12.89 5.45 3.23
CA VAL A 131 -13.62 6.03 2.08
C VAL A 131 -14.78 5.14 1.62
N VAL A 132 -14.63 3.81 1.71
CA VAL A 132 -15.64 2.86 1.23
C VAL A 132 -16.77 2.65 2.26
N HIS A 133 -16.49 2.78 3.56
CA HIS A 133 -17.43 2.38 4.61
C HIS A 133 -17.99 3.55 5.44
N VAL A 134 -17.54 4.75 5.22
CA VAL A 134 -18.00 5.97 5.90
C VAL A 134 -18.46 7.01 4.90
#